data_621ed41d16f4a78c56e72529c00e246b
#
_entry.id   621ed41d16f4a78c56e72529c00e246b
#
_cell.length_a   1.000
_cell.length_b   1.000
_cell.length_c   1.000
_cell.angle_alpha   90.00
_cell.angle_beta   90.00
_cell.angle_gamma   90.00
#
_symmetry.space_group_name_H-M   'P 1'
#
loop_
_entity.id
_entity.type
_entity.pdbx_description
1 polymer ?
#
loop_
_entity_poly.entity_id
_entity_poly.type
_entity_poly.pdbx_seq_one_letter_code
_entity_poly.pdbx_strand_id
1 'polypeptide(L)'
;MPAKANLTKSANIATAAREIDFVTSFQDNWKALQTVLGISRPIRKTPGTVLKTKTASVTLNTSSVGEGEEIPYSLAQVVESTFGSITIEKYAKAVSIEAVNEHGAEDAVVKTDTALKNQLQKKIMNGFYTFLATGTLTATASTFQMAIANAIGLVKDKFDKMMKDAPETVVFVNTLDAYDYLGAANLSIQTAFGVDYIQNFMGARVVILSSFIARNKVIATPVDNIICYYVDPSDSDFAKLGLEYRVAGETNLVGFHVEGDYSHAVGATYAIMGMTLMAEYLDGIAVVTIGASTKSITLDKAVDTVAVEGTTTLTATTVPAGETVTWASSDTDVATVAAGVVTGVATGTVLVTATLAGGEQAACAITVTPKNA
;
A
#
# COMPACT_ATOMS: atom_id res chain seq x y z
N MET A 1 39.27 48.86 14.44
CA MET A 1 38.66 49.52 13.26
C MET A 1 37.34 48.78 12.99
N PRO A 2 36.24 49.49 12.84
CA PRO A 2 34.99 48.85 12.48
C PRO A 2 35.13 48.20 11.09
N ALA A 3 34.62 47.00 10.91
CA ALA A 3 34.64 46.30 9.64
C ALA A 3 33.88 47.14 8.57
N LYS A 4 34.46 47.26 7.37
CA LYS A 4 33.85 48.00 6.25
C LYS A 4 32.46 47.44 5.98
N ALA A 5 31.47 48.33 5.90
CA ALA A 5 30.15 48.00 5.40
C ALA A 5 30.31 47.41 3.99
N ASN A 6 29.61 46.32 3.67
CA ASN A 6 29.64 45.57 2.40
C ASN A 6 30.80 44.56 2.23
N LEU A 7 31.36 44.01 3.31
CA LEU A 7 32.24 42.87 3.19
C LEU A 7 31.39 41.59 3.07
N THR A 8 31.41 40.91 1.93
CA THR A 8 30.80 39.59 1.76
C THR A 8 31.59 38.60 2.63
N LYS A 9 30.98 38.15 3.72
CA LYS A 9 31.58 37.19 4.65
C LYS A 9 31.43 35.78 4.07
N SER A 10 32.43 34.93 4.26
CA SER A 10 32.41 33.53 3.80
C SER A 10 31.20 32.76 4.36
N ALA A 11 30.68 33.12 5.53
CA ALA A 11 29.49 32.54 6.12
C ALA A 11 28.22 32.75 5.28
N ASN A 12 28.08 33.91 4.59
CA ASN A 12 26.92 34.20 3.74
C ASN A 12 26.96 33.38 2.44
N ILE A 13 28.15 33.13 1.88
CA ILE A 13 28.31 32.30 0.70
C ILE A 13 28.13 30.81 1.02
N ALA A 14 28.68 30.35 2.15
CA ALA A 14 28.51 28.97 2.60
C ALA A 14 27.07 28.62 2.95
N THR A 15 26.30 29.56 3.53
CA THR A 15 24.90 29.37 3.88
C THR A 15 24.02 29.21 2.64
N ALA A 16 24.21 30.07 1.64
CA ALA A 16 23.46 29.99 0.40
C ALA A 16 23.80 28.73 -0.42
N ALA A 17 25.06 28.29 -0.44
CA ALA A 17 25.47 27.05 -1.09
C ALA A 17 24.82 25.83 -0.43
N ARG A 18 24.83 25.76 0.92
CA ARG A 18 24.16 24.68 1.67
C ARG A 18 22.66 24.60 1.38
N GLU A 19 21.96 25.73 1.33
CA GLU A 19 20.55 25.74 1.00
C GLU A 19 20.28 25.19 -0.41
N ILE A 20 21.11 25.57 -1.40
CA ILE A 20 21.00 25.07 -2.77
C ILE A 20 21.25 23.58 -2.85
N ASP A 21 22.31 23.07 -2.20
CA ASP A 21 22.64 21.65 -2.19
C ASP A 21 21.54 20.82 -1.49
N PHE A 22 20.99 21.33 -0.39
CA PHE A 22 19.87 20.69 0.30
C PHE A 22 18.66 20.52 -0.61
N VAL A 23 18.29 21.59 -1.27
CA VAL A 23 17.14 21.64 -2.13
C VAL A 23 17.32 20.76 -3.37
N THR A 24 18.45 20.85 -4.06
CA THR A 24 18.71 20.06 -5.27
C THR A 24 18.67 18.56 -5.00
N SER A 25 19.35 18.10 -3.95
CA SER A 25 19.40 16.67 -3.67
C SER A 25 18.11 16.11 -3.07
N PHE A 26 17.26 16.95 -2.47
CA PHE A 26 15.91 16.54 -2.05
C PHE A 26 14.98 16.37 -3.24
N GLN A 27 15.10 17.25 -4.21
CA GLN A 27 14.28 17.28 -5.40
C GLN A 27 14.46 16.10 -6.33
N ASP A 28 15.70 15.66 -6.52
CA ASP A 28 15.99 14.55 -7.42
C ASP A 28 15.25 13.28 -7.01
N ASN A 29 15.17 13.00 -5.73
CA ASN A 29 14.44 11.83 -5.21
C ASN A 29 12.91 11.96 -5.37
N TRP A 30 12.33 13.14 -5.19
CA TRP A 30 10.90 13.35 -5.36
C TRP A 30 10.48 13.35 -6.83
N LYS A 31 11.25 14.03 -7.68
CA LYS A 31 11.03 14.06 -9.14
C LYS A 31 11.13 12.65 -9.73
N ALA A 32 12.04 11.84 -9.21
CA ALA A 32 12.19 10.44 -9.56
C ALA A 32 10.92 9.65 -9.23
N LEU A 33 10.40 9.81 -8.02
CA LEU A 33 9.14 9.20 -7.62
C LEU A 33 8.00 9.61 -8.57
N GLN A 34 7.85 10.87 -8.88
CA GLN A 34 6.83 11.37 -9.80
C GLN A 34 7.03 10.88 -11.24
N THR A 35 8.26 10.89 -11.75
CA THR A 35 8.57 10.53 -13.15
C THR A 35 8.41 9.02 -13.38
N VAL A 36 8.87 8.19 -12.45
CA VAL A 36 8.76 6.72 -12.55
C VAL A 36 7.34 6.25 -12.27
N LEU A 37 6.64 6.91 -11.37
CA LEU A 37 5.37 6.41 -10.87
C LEU A 37 4.15 7.02 -11.57
N GLY A 38 4.20 8.26 -12.06
CA GLY A 38 3.01 8.95 -12.57
C GLY A 38 1.79 8.80 -11.64
N ILE A 39 2.05 8.61 -10.33
CA ILE A 39 1.05 8.06 -9.40
C ILE A 39 0.31 9.16 -8.67
N SER A 40 0.96 10.30 -8.46
CA SER A 40 0.33 11.40 -7.75
C SER A 40 0.27 12.66 -8.60
N ARG A 41 -0.88 13.32 -8.55
CA ARG A 41 -1.05 14.65 -9.12
C ARG A 41 -0.74 15.68 -8.03
N PRO A 42 0.37 16.44 -8.11
CA PRO A 42 0.65 17.50 -7.16
C PRO A 42 -0.28 18.71 -7.42
N ILE A 43 -1.00 19.14 -6.40
CA ILE A 43 -1.89 20.31 -6.48
C ILE A 43 -1.53 21.29 -5.37
N ARG A 44 -1.07 22.49 -5.75
CA ARG A 44 -0.79 23.56 -4.82
C ARG A 44 -2.07 24.09 -4.17
N LYS A 45 -2.02 24.33 -2.87
CA LYS A 45 -3.10 24.93 -2.07
C LYS A 45 -2.54 25.94 -1.09
N THR A 46 -3.37 26.89 -0.68
CA THR A 46 -3.03 27.81 0.39
C THR A 46 -3.10 27.12 1.75
N PRO A 47 -2.29 27.56 2.75
CA PRO A 47 -2.36 27.02 4.10
C PRO A 47 -3.78 27.10 4.69
N GLY A 48 -4.18 26.07 5.44
CA GLY A 48 -5.49 26.02 6.07
C GLY A 48 -6.68 25.71 5.14
N THR A 49 -6.43 25.44 3.85
CA THR A 49 -7.49 25.01 2.94
C THR A 49 -8.09 23.69 3.42
N VAL A 50 -9.42 23.69 3.60
CA VAL A 50 -10.18 22.47 3.93
C VAL A 50 -10.40 21.66 2.65
N LEU A 51 -9.93 20.42 2.67
CA LEU A 51 -10.09 19.49 1.56
C LEU A 51 -11.44 18.81 1.64
N LYS A 52 -12.24 18.94 0.58
CA LYS A 52 -13.58 18.38 0.49
C LYS A 52 -13.74 17.64 -0.83
N THR A 53 -14.42 16.49 -0.80
CA THR A 53 -14.91 15.80 -2.00
C THR A 53 -16.42 15.85 -2.04
N LYS A 54 -16.96 15.88 -3.27
CA LYS A 54 -18.40 15.80 -3.52
C LYS A 54 -18.67 14.57 -4.38
N THR A 55 -19.44 13.63 -3.85
CA THR A 55 -19.86 12.44 -4.58
C THR A 55 -21.33 12.59 -4.92
N ALA A 56 -21.65 12.53 -6.22
CA ALA A 56 -23.03 12.52 -6.69
C ALA A 56 -23.49 11.08 -6.87
N SER A 57 -24.67 10.77 -6.37
CA SER A 57 -25.34 9.50 -6.59
C SER A 57 -26.76 9.75 -7.10
N VAL A 58 -27.21 8.90 -8.01
CA VAL A 58 -28.58 8.94 -8.53
C VAL A 58 -29.20 7.56 -8.30
N THR A 59 -30.33 7.54 -7.61
CA THR A 59 -31.18 6.34 -7.51
C THR A 59 -32.29 6.47 -8.54
N LEU A 60 -32.23 5.66 -9.59
CA LEU A 60 -33.27 5.66 -10.61
C LEU A 60 -34.56 5.06 -10.06
N ASN A 61 -35.66 5.72 -10.36
CA ASN A 61 -36.96 5.11 -10.18
C ASN A 61 -37.19 4.06 -11.29
N THR A 62 -37.41 2.82 -10.89
CA THR A 62 -37.55 1.66 -11.78
C THR A 62 -39.02 1.28 -12.00
N SER A 63 -40.00 2.11 -11.57
CA SER A 63 -41.40 1.86 -11.78
C SER A 63 -41.72 1.86 -13.30
N SER A 64 -42.35 0.80 -13.77
CA SER A 64 -42.92 0.77 -15.10
C SER A 64 -44.16 1.66 -15.10
N VAL A 65 -44.19 2.66 -15.97
CA VAL A 65 -45.27 3.63 -16.07
C VAL A 65 -46.11 3.28 -17.33
N GLY A 66 -47.42 3.25 -17.18
CA GLY A 66 -48.34 3.04 -18.30
C GLY A 66 -48.40 4.23 -19.24
N GLU A 67 -49.01 4.02 -20.40
CA GLU A 67 -49.23 5.09 -21.39
C GLU A 67 -50.13 6.19 -20.79
N GLY A 68 -49.62 7.43 -20.72
CA GLY A 68 -50.33 8.59 -20.17
C GLY A 68 -50.24 8.77 -18.68
N GLU A 69 -49.44 7.94 -17.96
CA GLU A 69 -49.20 8.11 -16.54
C GLU A 69 -47.98 9.02 -16.26
N GLU A 70 -47.98 9.66 -15.09
CA GLU A 70 -46.92 10.55 -14.68
C GLU A 70 -45.62 9.75 -14.37
N ILE A 71 -44.51 10.18 -14.95
CA ILE A 71 -43.19 9.56 -14.73
C ILE A 71 -42.67 10.01 -13.39
N PRO A 72 -42.45 9.09 -12.41
CA PRO A 72 -41.93 9.44 -11.10
C PRO A 72 -40.43 9.85 -11.17
N TYR A 73 -40.09 10.88 -10.40
CA TYR A 73 -38.70 11.41 -10.38
C TYR A 73 -37.72 10.43 -9.77
N SER A 74 -36.54 10.38 -10.36
CA SER A 74 -35.36 9.75 -9.77
C SER A 74 -34.71 10.65 -8.71
N LEU A 75 -34.19 10.07 -7.63
CA LEU A 75 -33.54 10.84 -6.56
C LEU A 75 -32.05 11.05 -6.88
N ALA A 76 -31.66 12.31 -7.06
CA ALA A 76 -30.26 12.70 -7.17
C ALA A 76 -29.77 13.31 -5.85
N GLN A 77 -28.66 12.84 -5.32
CA GLN A 77 -28.05 13.35 -4.10
C GLN A 77 -26.59 13.67 -4.32
N VAL A 78 -26.11 14.75 -3.70
CA VAL A 78 -24.69 15.11 -3.63
C VAL A 78 -24.26 15.07 -2.17
N VAL A 79 -23.34 14.17 -1.85
CA VAL A 79 -22.77 14.06 -0.50
C VAL A 79 -21.40 14.73 -0.51
N GLU A 80 -21.18 15.65 0.44
CA GLU A 80 -19.91 16.31 0.66
C GLU A 80 -19.19 15.60 1.82
N SER A 81 -17.96 15.16 1.59
CA SER A 81 -17.07 14.58 2.60
C SER A 81 -15.87 15.50 2.83
N THR A 82 -15.58 15.81 4.10
CA THR A 82 -14.45 16.64 4.49
C THR A 82 -13.29 15.75 4.92
N PHE A 83 -12.10 15.94 4.33
CA PHE A 83 -10.89 15.17 4.64
C PHE A 83 -9.96 15.83 5.64
N GLY A 84 -10.24 17.05 6.06
CA GLY A 84 -9.41 17.84 6.96
C GLY A 84 -8.73 19.02 6.25
N SER A 85 -7.81 19.67 6.94
CA SER A 85 -7.02 20.79 6.42
C SER A 85 -5.56 20.40 6.22
N ILE A 86 -4.88 21.07 5.29
CA ILE A 86 -3.44 20.90 5.11
C ILE A 86 -2.73 21.54 6.30
N THR A 87 -2.02 20.73 7.08
CA THR A 87 -1.21 21.20 8.21
C THR A 87 0.22 21.47 7.77
N ILE A 88 0.82 22.54 8.30
CA ILE A 88 2.21 22.88 8.06
C ILE A 88 3.05 22.26 9.18
N GLU A 89 3.98 21.39 8.80
CA GLU A 89 4.97 20.81 9.68
C GLU A 89 6.26 21.62 9.62
N LYS A 90 6.88 21.83 10.78
CA LYS A 90 8.07 22.66 10.95
C LYS A 90 9.15 21.87 11.64
N TYR A 91 10.36 21.94 11.11
CA TYR A 91 11.52 21.24 11.64
C TYR A 91 12.65 22.24 11.79
N ALA A 92 13.44 22.07 12.85
CA ALA A 92 14.64 22.86 13.08
C ALA A 92 15.77 21.96 13.58
N LYS A 93 16.98 22.27 13.15
CA LYS A 93 18.22 21.67 13.64
C LYS A 93 19.20 22.81 13.92
N ALA A 94 19.88 22.77 15.06
CA ALA A 94 20.92 23.74 15.40
C ALA A 94 22.24 23.00 15.68
N VAL A 95 23.35 23.63 15.35
CA VAL A 95 24.70 23.16 15.63
C VAL A 95 25.48 24.29 16.30
N SER A 96 26.05 24.05 17.46
CA SER A 96 26.84 25.04 18.19
C SER A 96 28.24 25.20 17.62
N ILE A 97 28.87 26.34 17.90
CA ILE A 97 30.25 26.60 17.49
C ILE A 97 31.25 25.65 18.18
N GLU A 98 30.95 25.22 19.41
CA GLU A 98 31.76 24.29 20.16
C GLU A 98 31.78 22.93 19.46
N ALA A 99 30.62 22.43 19.00
CA ALA A 99 30.54 21.17 18.25
C ALA A 99 31.35 21.22 16.94
N VAL A 100 31.36 22.36 16.26
CA VAL A 100 32.16 22.57 15.04
C VAL A 100 33.66 22.60 15.39
N ASN A 101 34.05 23.22 16.49
CA ASN A 101 35.43 23.29 16.92
C ASN A 101 35.99 21.92 17.39
N GLU A 102 35.15 21.13 18.06
CA GLU A 102 35.52 19.81 18.60
C GLU A 102 35.54 18.71 17.53
N HIS A 103 34.54 18.67 16.65
CA HIS A 103 34.35 17.58 15.69
C HIS A 103 34.60 17.98 14.23
N GLY A 104 34.84 19.26 13.95
CA GLY A 104 34.98 19.81 12.61
C GLY A 104 33.64 20.07 11.90
N ALA A 105 33.70 20.95 10.93
CA ALA A 105 32.52 21.38 10.16
C ALA A 105 31.88 20.23 9.35
N GLU A 106 32.70 19.30 8.87
CA GLU A 106 32.22 18.14 8.09
C GLU A 106 31.26 17.26 8.92
N ASP A 107 31.67 16.88 10.13
CA ASP A 107 30.90 16.00 10.98
C ASP A 107 29.74 16.72 11.68
N ALA A 108 30.00 17.91 12.21
CA ALA A 108 28.98 18.65 12.95
C ALA A 108 27.89 19.25 12.07
N VAL A 109 28.19 19.62 10.82
CA VAL A 109 27.25 20.30 9.94
C VAL A 109 26.84 19.44 8.77
N VAL A 110 27.77 19.01 7.89
CA VAL A 110 27.42 18.35 6.62
C VAL A 110 26.76 16.99 6.84
N LYS A 111 27.33 16.13 7.70
CA LYS A 111 26.74 14.81 7.99
C LYS A 111 25.39 14.94 8.68
N THR A 112 25.23 15.88 9.58
CA THR A 112 23.96 16.09 10.29
C THR A 112 22.90 16.74 9.40
N ASP A 113 23.28 17.59 8.44
CA ASP A 113 22.38 18.10 7.40
C ASP A 113 21.89 16.97 6.50
N THR A 114 22.79 16.09 6.09
CA THR A 114 22.44 14.89 5.31
C THR A 114 21.48 13.98 6.10
N ALA A 115 21.70 13.81 7.37
CA ALA A 115 20.81 13.03 8.24
C ALA A 115 19.42 13.66 8.33
N LEU A 116 19.30 15.00 8.50
CA LEU A 116 18.02 15.71 8.51
C LEU A 116 17.26 15.50 7.18
N LYS A 117 17.95 15.68 6.06
CA LYS A 117 17.39 15.47 4.72
C LYS A 117 16.85 14.05 4.56
N ASN A 118 17.62 13.04 4.93
CA ASN A 118 17.22 11.64 4.83
C ASN A 118 15.99 11.34 5.72
N GLN A 119 15.91 11.95 6.91
CA GLN A 119 14.75 11.78 7.79
C GLN A 119 13.48 12.43 7.21
N LEU A 120 13.58 13.62 6.58
CA LEU A 120 12.45 14.26 5.90
C LEU A 120 11.97 13.42 4.72
N GLN A 121 12.88 12.91 3.89
CA GLN A 121 12.54 12.01 2.78
C GLN A 121 11.85 10.73 3.29
N LYS A 122 12.43 10.10 4.31
CA LYS A 122 11.84 8.92 4.94
C LYS A 122 10.44 9.18 5.48
N LYS A 123 10.20 10.36 6.06
CA LYS A 123 8.87 10.75 6.56
C LYS A 123 7.85 10.86 5.43
N ILE A 124 8.21 11.51 4.32
CA ILE A 124 7.34 11.63 3.13
C ILE A 124 7.00 10.25 2.57
N MET A 125 8.02 9.39 2.40
CA MET A 125 7.81 8.02 1.90
C MET A 125 6.93 7.20 2.84
N ASN A 126 7.19 7.24 4.15
CA ASN A 126 6.33 6.58 5.13
C ASN A 126 4.89 7.09 5.05
N GLY A 127 4.68 8.40 4.96
CA GLY A 127 3.36 9.01 4.83
C GLY A 127 2.63 8.50 3.58
N PHE A 128 3.32 8.44 2.45
CA PHE A 128 2.77 7.94 1.19
C PHE A 128 2.34 6.46 1.28
N TYR A 129 3.22 5.58 1.75
CA TYR A 129 2.89 4.15 1.84
C TYR A 129 1.88 3.84 2.95
N THR A 130 1.91 4.59 4.05
CA THR A 130 0.88 4.48 5.10
C THR A 130 -0.48 4.87 4.55
N PHE A 131 -0.55 5.94 3.75
CA PHE A 131 -1.79 6.34 3.09
C PHE A 131 -2.29 5.26 2.12
N LEU A 132 -1.43 4.72 1.28
CA LEU A 132 -1.80 3.63 0.35
C LEU A 132 -2.35 2.40 1.09
N ALA A 133 -1.81 2.09 2.27
CA ALA A 133 -2.28 0.97 3.09
C ALA A 133 -3.69 1.17 3.67
N THR A 134 -4.29 2.37 3.57
CA THR A 134 -5.68 2.64 3.98
C THR A 134 -6.72 2.23 2.94
N GLY A 135 -6.30 1.68 1.80
CA GLY A 135 -7.20 1.18 0.76
C GLY A 135 -8.26 0.22 1.28
N THR A 136 -9.47 0.34 0.75
CA THR A 136 -10.66 -0.37 1.27
C THR A 136 -10.98 -1.67 0.53
N LEU A 137 -10.42 -1.88 -0.68
CA LEU A 137 -10.56 -3.15 -1.39
C LEU A 137 -9.58 -4.16 -0.82
N THR A 138 -10.07 -5.17 -0.12
CA THR A 138 -9.21 -6.15 0.55
C THR A 138 -9.44 -7.56 0.05
N ALA A 139 -8.35 -8.34 -0.07
CA ALA A 139 -8.39 -9.77 -0.35
C ALA A 139 -7.20 -10.48 0.29
N THR A 140 -7.23 -11.82 0.26
CA THR A 140 -6.11 -12.67 0.66
C THR A 140 -5.73 -13.56 -0.53
N ALA A 141 -4.45 -13.82 -0.71
CA ALA A 141 -3.93 -14.69 -1.76
C ALA A 141 -2.84 -15.60 -1.20
N SER A 142 -2.73 -16.82 -1.72
CA SER A 142 -1.76 -17.80 -1.24
C SER A 142 -0.35 -17.60 -1.79
N THR A 143 -0.21 -16.89 -2.91
CA THR A 143 1.08 -16.67 -3.58
C THR A 143 1.26 -15.20 -3.94
N PHE A 144 2.51 -14.79 -4.12
CA PHE A 144 2.88 -13.45 -4.56
C PHE A 144 2.21 -13.06 -5.90
N GLN A 145 2.25 -13.94 -6.89
CA GLN A 145 1.62 -13.70 -8.20
C GLN A 145 0.11 -13.56 -8.09
N MET A 146 -0.55 -14.46 -7.33
CA MET A 146 -2.00 -14.39 -7.13
C MET A 146 -2.40 -13.11 -6.37
N ALA A 147 -1.57 -12.64 -5.44
CA ALA A 147 -1.82 -11.38 -4.75
C ALA A 147 -1.80 -10.18 -5.70
N ILE A 148 -0.83 -10.13 -6.61
CA ILE A 148 -0.76 -9.07 -7.64
C ILE A 148 -1.96 -9.15 -8.58
N ALA A 149 -2.30 -10.35 -9.08
CA ALA A 149 -3.45 -10.55 -9.97
C ALA A 149 -4.76 -10.15 -9.29
N ASN A 150 -4.97 -10.55 -8.04
CA ASN A 150 -6.16 -10.19 -7.26
C ASN A 150 -6.22 -8.67 -7.00
N ALA A 151 -5.11 -8.03 -6.67
CA ALA A 151 -5.07 -6.60 -6.45
C ALA A 151 -5.48 -5.81 -7.71
N ILE A 152 -4.95 -6.18 -8.88
CA ILE A 152 -5.30 -5.58 -10.17
C ILE A 152 -6.77 -5.88 -10.51
N GLY A 153 -7.21 -7.13 -10.31
CA GLY A 153 -8.59 -7.56 -10.60
C GLY A 153 -9.61 -6.79 -9.77
N LEU A 154 -9.35 -6.60 -8.47
CA LEU A 154 -10.22 -5.81 -7.59
C LEU A 154 -10.35 -4.35 -8.03
N VAL A 155 -9.25 -3.72 -8.43
CA VAL A 155 -9.27 -2.36 -8.95
C VAL A 155 -10.10 -2.28 -10.22
N LYS A 156 -9.86 -3.17 -11.20
CA LYS A 156 -10.60 -3.19 -12.47
C LYS A 156 -12.09 -3.45 -12.26
N ASP A 157 -12.46 -4.47 -11.48
CA ASP A 157 -13.86 -4.78 -11.15
C ASP A 157 -14.58 -3.59 -10.49
N LYS A 158 -13.87 -2.87 -9.61
CA LYS A 158 -14.45 -1.68 -8.97
C LYS A 158 -14.73 -0.56 -9.98
N PHE A 159 -13.79 -0.29 -10.89
CA PHE A 159 -13.98 0.75 -11.90
C PHE A 159 -15.04 0.37 -12.94
N ASP A 160 -15.10 -0.89 -13.36
CA ASP A 160 -16.16 -1.40 -14.23
C ASP A 160 -17.54 -1.22 -13.60
N LYS A 161 -17.69 -1.55 -12.30
CA LYS A 161 -18.94 -1.32 -11.55
C LYS A 161 -19.31 0.16 -11.42
N MET A 162 -18.33 1.06 -11.48
CA MET A 162 -18.56 2.50 -11.52
C MET A 162 -18.81 3.03 -12.93
N MET A 163 -18.87 2.16 -13.95
CA MET A 163 -19.00 2.52 -15.38
C MET A 163 -17.92 3.52 -15.81
N LYS A 164 -16.69 3.31 -15.34
CA LYS A 164 -15.52 4.09 -15.69
C LYS A 164 -14.48 3.21 -16.35
N ASP A 165 -13.75 3.78 -17.31
CA ASP A 165 -12.60 3.08 -17.88
C ASP A 165 -11.63 2.72 -16.77
N ALA A 166 -11.23 1.44 -16.71
CA ALA A 166 -10.22 0.99 -15.76
C ALA A 166 -8.84 1.51 -16.20
N PRO A 167 -8.29 2.51 -15.50
CA PRO A 167 -6.99 3.06 -15.88
C PRO A 167 -5.88 2.04 -15.65
N GLU A 168 -4.72 2.31 -16.23
CA GLU A 168 -3.52 1.52 -15.96
C GLU A 168 -3.26 1.45 -14.44
N THR A 169 -2.93 0.26 -13.96
CA THR A 169 -2.76 0.01 -12.53
C THR A 169 -1.29 -0.04 -12.18
N VAL A 170 -0.92 0.61 -11.09
CA VAL A 170 0.40 0.54 -10.44
C VAL A 170 0.28 -0.33 -9.21
N VAL A 171 1.24 -1.21 -9.02
CA VAL A 171 1.29 -2.15 -7.90
C VAL A 171 2.52 -1.87 -7.05
N PHE A 172 2.35 -1.91 -5.75
CA PHE A 172 3.40 -1.74 -4.76
C PHE A 172 3.57 -3.00 -3.94
N VAL A 173 4.81 -3.45 -3.76
CA VAL A 173 5.14 -4.67 -3.04
C VAL A 173 6.33 -4.47 -2.11
N ASN A 174 6.42 -5.29 -1.06
CA ASN A 174 7.61 -5.30 -0.23
C ASN A 174 8.81 -5.84 -1.01
N THR A 175 9.97 -5.20 -0.88
CA THR A 175 11.20 -5.60 -1.56
C THR A 175 11.56 -7.05 -1.28
N LEU A 176 11.51 -7.50 -0.02
CA LEU A 176 11.88 -8.86 0.36
C LEU A 176 10.90 -9.89 -0.21
N ASP A 177 9.59 -9.59 -0.26
CA ASP A 177 8.59 -10.50 -0.84
C ASP A 177 8.81 -10.67 -2.35
N ALA A 178 9.20 -9.59 -3.03
CA ALA A 178 9.55 -9.64 -4.44
C ALA A 178 10.82 -10.47 -4.68
N TYR A 179 11.88 -10.28 -3.88
CA TYR A 179 13.11 -11.05 -4.02
C TYR A 179 12.96 -12.51 -3.61
N ASP A 180 12.14 -12.85 -2.62
CA ASP A 180 11.79 -14.22 -2.27
C ASP A 180 11.14 -14.94 -3.47
N TYR A 181 10.26 -14.24 -4.19
CA TYR A 181 9.66 -14.75 -5.42
C TYR A 181 10.66 -14.81 -6.59
N LEU A 182 11.44 -13.75 -6.82
CA LEU A 182 12.38 -13.64 -7.93
C LEU A 182 13.58 -14.59 -7.79
N GLY A 183 13.93 -15.02 -6.58
CA GLY A 183 14.93 -16.04 -6.32
C GLY A 183 14.60 -17.38 -6.98
N ALA A 184 13.30 -17.63 -7.25
CA ALA A 184 12.81 -18.83 -7.95
C ALA A 184 12.48 -18.55 -9.43
N ALA A 185 12.46 -17.30 -9.89
CA ALA A 185 12.06 -16.91 -11.24
C ALA A 185 13.18 -16.08 -11.91
N ASN A 186 13.52 -16.41 -13.17
CA ASN A 186 14.50 -15.64 -13.95
C ASN A 186 13.89 -14.32 -14.48
N LEU A 187 13.60 -13.39 -13.60
CA LEU A 187 13.10 -12.07 -13.95
C LEU A 187 14.16 -10.99 -13.63
N SER A 188 14.29 -9.99 -14.48
CA SER A 188 15.18 -8.85 -14.26
C SER A 188 14.43 -7.71 -13.55
N ILE A 189 15.08 -7.13 -12.56
CA ILE A 189 14.64 -5.90 -11.91
C ILE A 189 15.30 -4.73 -12.61
N GLN A 190 14.55 -3.66 -12.79
CA GLN A 190 15.05 -2.38 -13.31
C GLN A 190 15.14 -1.40 -12.16
N THR A 191 16.17 -0.57 -12.15
CA THR A 191 16.36 0.47 -11.16
C THR A 191 16.42 1.83 -11.85
N ALA A 192 15.60 2.76 -11.40
CA ALA A 192 15.68 4.15 -11.83
C ALA A 192 15.53 5.06 -10.61
N PHE A 193 16.45 6.03 -10.49
CA PHE A 193 16.45 7.02 -9.41
C PHE A 193 16.41 6.42 -7.99
N GLY A 194 17.03 5.25 -7.80
CA GLY A 194 17.06 4.56 -6.50
C GLY A 194 15.77 3.82 -6.13
N VAL A 195 14.86 3.64 -7.08
CA VAL A 195 13.63 2.84 -6.91
C VAL A 195 13.72 1.60 -7.81
N ASP A 196 13.56 0.43 -7.22
CA ASP A 196 13.48 -0.83 -7.95
C ASP A 196 12.06 -1.06 -8.44
N TYR A 197 11.91 -1.49 -9.70
CA TYR A 197 10.61 -1.73 -10.31
C TYR A 197 10.64 -2.80 -11.40
N ILE A 198 9.47 -3.36 -11.71
CA ILE A 198 9.26 -4.33 -12.79
C ILE A 198 8.14 -3.78 -13.69
N GLN A 199 8.43 -3.62 -14.99
CA GLN A 199 7.45 -3.14 -15.96
C GLN A 199 6.61 -4.28 -16.53
N ASN A 200 5.33 -3.97 -16.83
CA ASN A 200 4.39 -4.85 -17.53
C ASN A 200 4.25 -6.25 -16.90
N PHE A 201 4.34 -6.33 -15.56
CA PHE A 201 4.20 -7.59 -14.86
C PHE A 201 2.72 -7.88 -14.57
N MET A 202 2.20 -8.99 -15.10
CA MET A 202 0.82 -9.48 -14.89
C MET A 202 -0.28 -8.44 -15.23
N GLY A 203 0.00 -7.53 -16.15
CA GLY A 203 -0.95 -6.48 -16.56
C GLY A 203 -0.92 -5.22 -15.69
N ALA A 204 -0.03 -5.13 -14.71
CA ALA A 204 0.33 -3.87 -14.09
C ALA A 204 1.21 -3.06 -15.03
N ARG A 205 1.02 -1.74 -15.10
CA ARG A 205 1.93 -0.83 -15.80
C ARG A 205 3.34 -0.93 -15.20
N VAL A 206 3.41 -0.91 -13.87
CA VAL A 206 4.65 -1.02 -13.12
C VAL A 206 4.38 -1.64 -11.75
N VAL A 207 5.28 -2.51 -11.30
CA VAL A 207 5.34 -3.03 -9.93
C VAL A 207 6.54 -2.40 -9.25
N ILE A 208 6.31 -1.68 -8.18
CA ILE A 208 7.31 -0.92 -7.44
C ILE A 208 7.66 -1.68 -6.17
N LEU A 209 8.97 -1.86 -5.97
CA LEU A 209 9.51 -2.53 -4.82
C LEU A 209 9.90 -1.50 -3.76
N SER A 210 9.37 -1.65 -2.56
CA SER A 210 9.70 -0.72 -1.46
C SER A 210 9.68 -1.42 -0.10
N SER A 211 10.74 -1.21 0.68
CA SER A 211 10.82 -1.68 2.07
C SER A 211 9.91 -0.93 3.04
N PHE A 212 9.28 0.16 2.60
CA PHE A 212 8.28 0.89 3.41
C PHE A 212 6.91 0.19 3.44
N ILE A 213 6.69 -0.78 2.56
CA ILE A 213 5.48 -1.61 2.56
C ILE A 213 5.69 -2.77 3.53
N ALA A 214 4.68 -3.08 4.34
CA ALA A 214 4.74 -4.23 5.24
C ALA A 214 4.92 -5.53 4.47
N ARG A 215 5.65 -6.49 5.04
CA ARG A 215 5.79 -7.85 4.48
C ARG A 215 4.41 -8.49 4.23
N ASN A 216 4.34 -9.30 3.21
CA ASN A 216 3.12 -10.00 2.80
C ASN A 216 1.95 -9.08 2.44
N LYS A 217 2.24 -7.85 1.97
CA LYS A 217 1.23 -6.91 1.48
C LYS A 217 1.51 -6.51 0.05
N VAL A 218 0.47 -6.54 -0.76
CA VAL A 218 0.44 -6.03 -2.13
C VAL A 218 -0.61 -4.94 -2.20
N ILE A 219 -0.22 -3.76 -2.66
CA ILE A 219 -1.14 -2.62 -2.80
C ILE A 219 -1.23 -2.26 -4.27
N ALA A 220 -2.44 -2.08 -4.80
CA ALA A 220 -2.67 -1.65 -6.16
C ALA A 220 -3.56 -0.41 -6.21
N THR A 221 -3.23 0.52 -7.08
CA THR A 221 -4.01 1.74 -7.32
C THR A 221 -3.96 2.11 -8.80
N PRO A 222 -5.02 2.72 -9.34
CA PRO A 222 -4.96 3.31 -10.66
C PRO A 222 -3.92 4.44 -10.73
N VAL A 223 -3.36 4.65 -11.90
CA VAL A 223 -2.55 5.83 -12.19
C VAL A 223 -3.41 7.09 -11.97
N ASP A 224 -2.80 8.14 -11.44
CA ASP A 224 -3.43 9.44 -11.13
C ASP A 224 -4.55 9.42 -10.07
N ASN A 225 -4.81 8.29 -9.42
CA ASN A 225 -5.79 8.22 -8.35
C ASN A 225 -5.34 8.94 -7.07
N ILE A 226 -4.04 9.07 -6.87
CA ILE A 226 -3.47 9.73 -5.70
C ILE A 226 -3.21 11.20 -6.00
N ILE A 227 -3.74 12.08 -5.17
CA ILE A 227 -3.54 13.53 -5.24
C ILE A 227 -2.68 13.95 -4.06
N CYS A 228 -1.58 14.65 -4.35
CA CYS A 228 -0.74 15.28 -3.34
C CYS A 228 -1.08 16.77 -3.26
N TYR A 229 -1.86 17.15 -2.26
CA TYR A 229 -2.05 18.55 -1.97
C TYR A 229 -0.88 19.08 -1.14
N TYR A 230 -0.30 20.21 -1.56
CA TYR A 230 0.84 20.78 -0.87
C TYR A 230 0.74 22.30 -0.76
N VAL A 231 1.42 22.84 0.25
CA VAL A 231 1.62 24.27 0.46
C VAL A 231 3.00 24.62 -0.06
N ASP A 232 3.07 25.63 -0.91
CA ASP A 232 4.33 26.13 -1.45
C ASP A 232 4.99 27.06 -0.42
N PRO A 233 6.18 26.73 0.15
CA PRO A 233 6.87 27.60 1.09
C PRO A 233 7.37 28.93 0.52
N SER A 234 7.37 29.09 -0.82
CA SER A 234 7.69 30.34 -1.48
C SER A 234 6.48 31.28 -1.64
N ASP A 235 5.31 30.92 -1.08
CA ASP A 235 4.11 31.72 -1.18
C ASP A 235 4.27 33.11 -0.50
N SER A 236 3.61 34.11 -1.06
CA SER A 236 3.60 35.48 -0.55
C SER A 236 3.15 35.61 0.92
N ASP A 237 2.37 34.65 1.42
CA ASP A 237 1.93 34.65 2.81
C ASP A 237 3.07 34.43 3.80
N PHE A 238 4.10 33.65 3.43
CA PHE A 238 5.33 33.51 4.22
C PHE A 238 6.17 34.79 4.17
N ALA A 239 6.29 35.41 2.98
CA ALA A 239 7.03 36.65 2.81
C ALA A 239 6.42 37.83 3.62
N LYS A 240 5.10 37.89 3.79
CA LYS A 240 4.43 38.87 4.68
C LYS A 240 4.85 38.78 6.14
N LEU A 241 5.31 37.61 6.56
CA LEU A 241 5.84 37.36 7.91
C LEU A 241 7.36 37.54 7.98
N GLY A 242 8.01 37.95 6.87
CA GLY A 242 9.47 38.02 6.78
C GLY A 242 10.16 36.66 6.73
N LEU A 243 9.44 35.60 6.38
CA LEU A 243 9.96 34.24 6.26
C LEU A 243 10.29 33.96 4.81
N GLU A 244 11.58 33.74 4.51
CA GLU A 244 12.05 33.38 3.18
C GLU A 244 12.64 31.98 3.19
N TYR A 245 11.99 31.08 2.46
CA TYR A 245 12.45 29.71 2.29
C TYR A 245 12.96 29.51 0.87
N ARG A 246 14.10 28.83 0.74
CA ARG A 246 14.57 28.35 -0.54
C ARG A 246 13.87 27.05 -0.91
N VAL A 247 13.28 27.06 -2.06
CA VAL A 247 12.59 25.91 -2.66
C VAL A 247 13.24 25.63 -4.02
N ALA A 248 13.24 24.39 -4.48
CA ALA A 248 13.78 24.09 -5.79
C ALA A 248 12.77 23.28 -6.62
N GLY A 249 12.72 23.60 -7.94
CA GLY A 249 12.04 22.93 -9.01
C GLY A 249 10.55 23.08 -9.11
N GLU A 250 9.94 22.22 -9.92
CA GLU A 250 8.53 22.33 -10.30
C GLU A 250 7.56 22.03 -9.15
N THR A 251 8.00 21.31 -8.11
CA THR A 251 7.22 21.02 -6.92
C THR A 251 7.91 21.54 -5.68
N ASN A 252 7.54 22.73 -5.26
CA ASN A 252 8.02 23.39 -4.04
C ASN A 252 7.41 22.72 -2.78
N LEU A 253 7.72 21.43 -2.55
CA LEU A 253 7.11 20.67 -1.48
C LEU A 253 7.72 20.96 -0.12
N VAL A 254 9.01 21.22 -0.06
CA VAL A 254 9.78 21.51 1.15
C VAL A 254 10.58 22.77 0.96
N GLY A 255 10.46 23.68 1.91
CA GLY A 255 11.29 24.90 1.99
C GLY A 255 12.39 24.74 3.02
N PHE A 256 13.58 25.23 2.70
CA PHE A 256 14.73 25.25 3.60
C PHE A 256 15.22 26.68 3.82
N HIS A 257 15.64 26.95 5.05
CA HIS A 257 16.27 28.21 5.44
C HIS A 257 17.42 27.93 6.40
N VAL A 258 18.53 28.62 6.23
CA VAL A 258 19.70 28.50 7.11
C VAL A 258 20.03 29.85 7.68
N GLU A 259 20.10 29.97 8.99
CA GLU A 259 20.38 31.21 9.71
C GLU A 259 21.38 30.98 10.84
N GLY A 260 22.17 32.01 11.12
CA GLY A 260 23.04 32.05 12.31
C GLY A 260 22.40 32.81 13.46
N ASP A 261 22.25 32.17 14.61
CA ASP A 261 21.81 32.84 15.84
C ASP A 261 23.03 33.27 16.67
N TYR A 262 23.27 34.55 16.67
CA TYR A 262 24.39 35.17 17.43
C TYR A 262 24.17 35.15 18.94
N SER A 263 22.93 35.09 19.42
CA SER A 263 22.62 35.07 20.85
C SER A 263 23.01 33.78 21.51
N HIS A 264 22.99 32.68 20.75
CA HIS A 264 23.35 31.35 21.25
C HIS A 264 24.60 30.77 20.57
N ALA A 265 25.26 31.51 19.68
CA ALA A 265 26.40 31.06 18.88
C ALA A 265 26.16 29.73 18.15
N VAL A 266 25.00 29.59 17.52
CA VAL A 266 24.60 28.39 16.78
C VAL A 266 24.27 28.72 15.33
N GLY A 267 24.49 27.75 14.44
CA GLY A 267 23.95 27.76 13.09
C GLY A 267 22.71 26.87 13.04
N ALA A 268 21.57 27.44 12.68
CA ALA A 268 20.30 26.73 12.60
C ALA A 268 19.89 26.45 11.15
N THR A 269 19.35 25.27 10.89
CA THR A 269 18.71 24.88 9.64
C THR A 269 17.24 24.61 9.91
N TYR A 270 16.37 25.33 9.20
CA TYR A 270 14.93 25.21 9.29
C TYR A 270 14.38 24.51 8.05
N ALA A 271 13.44 23.61 8.24
CA ALA A 271 12.69 23.01 7.14
C ALA A 271 11.19 23.15 7.40
N ILE A 272 10.44 23.44 6.35
CA ILE A 272 8.99 23.56 6.41
C ILE A 272 8.37 22.71 5.31
N MET A 273 7.30 22.00 5.65
CA MET A 273 6.55 21.15 4.73
C MET A 273 5.06 21.20 5.06
N GLY A 274 4.22 21.38 4.05
CA GLY A 274 2.77 21.22 4.18
C GLY A 274 2.29 20.28 3.09
N MET A 275 1.95 19.04 3.45
CA MET A 275 1.53 18.03 2.49
C MET A 275 0.38 17.20 3.06
N THR A 276 -0.61 16.92 2.21
CA THR A 276 -1.69 15.97 2.52
C THR A 276 -1.97 15.12 1.29
N LEU A 277 -1.97 13.81 1.46
CA LEU A 277 -2.33 12.85 0.42
C LEU A 277 -3.82 12.54 0.47
N MET A 278 -4.42 12.46 -0.69
CA MET A 278 -5.81 12.08 -0.88
C MET A 278 -5.96 11.20 -2.10
N ALA A 279 -6.86 10.23 -2.06
CA ALA A 279 -7.26 9.48 -3.24
C ALA A 279 -8.56 10.08 -3.80
N GLU A 280 -8.63 10.21 -5.13
CA GLU A 280 -9.87 10.57 -5.80
C GLU A 280 -10.95 9.51 -5.54
N TYR A 281 -10.52 8.24 -5.56
CA TYR A 281 -11.31 7.06 -5.19
C TYR A 281 -10.55 6.26 -4.14
N LEU A 282 -10.84 6.45 -2.87
CA LEU A 282 -10.24 5.66 -1.79
C LEU A 282 -10.63 4.19 -1.90
N ASP A 283 -11.86 3.94 -2.34
CA ASP A 283 -12.39 2.62 -2.65
C ASP A 283 -11.90 2.04 -4.00
N GLY A 284 -10.99 2.71 -4.68
CA GLY A 284 -10.21 2.26 -5.83
C GLY A 284 -8.79 1.78 -5.47
N ILE A 285 -8.42 1.77 -4.19
CA ILE A 285 -7.12 1.25 -3.73
C ILE A 285 -7.33 -0.15 -3.15
N ALA A 286 -6.64 -1.14 -3.72
CA ALA A 286 -6.69 -2.53 -3.27
C ALA A 286 -5.48 -2.86 -2.39
N VAL A 287 -5.73 -3.53 -1.26
CA VAL A 287 -4.72 -4.05 -0.32
C VAL A 287 -4.91 -5.55 -0.17
N VAL A 288 -4.04 -6.33 -0.78
CA VAL A 288 -4.09 -7.80 -0.74
C VAL A 288 -3.03 -8.34 0.20
N THR A 289 -3.42 -9.28 1.07
CA THR A 289 -2.49 -9.93 1.99
C THR A 289 -2.02 -11.26 1.38
N ILE A 290 -0.71 -11.47 1.31
CA ILE A 290 -0.13 -12.76 1.00
C ILE A 290 -0.12 -13.56 2.31
N GLY A 291 -0.86 -14.67 2.35
CA GLY A 291 -0.93 -15.55 3.51
C GLY A 291 -1.08 -16.97 3.05
N ALA A 292 -0.68 -17.94 3.88
CA ALA A 292 -1.12 -19.30 3.69
C ALA A 292 -2.64 -19.28 3.59
N SER A 293 -3.20 -20.01 2.64
CA SER A 293 -4.65 -20.18 2.56
C SER A 293 -5.14 -20.56 3.96
N THR A 294 -6.04 -19.77 4.52
CA THR A 294 -6.71 -20.15 5.77
C THR A 294 -7.73 -21.25 5.53
N LYS A 295 -7.65 -21.91 4.36
CA LYS A 295 -8.47 -23.04 4.06
C LYS A 295 -8.16 -24.17 5.04
N SER A 296 -9.18 -24.70 5.64
CA SER A 296 -9.07 -25.86 6.49
C SER A 296 -10.23 -26.81 6.23
N ILE A 297 -9.98 -28.08 6.48
CA ILE A 297 -10.99 -29.13 6.44
C ILE A 297 -10.92 -29.92 7.72
N THR A 298 -12.08 -30.22 8.29
CA THR A 298 -12.22 -31.10 9.44
C THR A 298 -13.32 -32.12 9.17
N LEU A 299 -13.17 -33.32 9.72
CA LEU A 299 -14.21 -34.35 9.69
C LEU A 299 -14.92 -34.40 11.04
N ASP A 300 -16.19 -34.75 11.01
CA ASP A 300 -17.03 -34.95 12.21
C ASP A 300 -16.56 -36.12 13.08
N LYS A 301 -15.79 -37.05 12.47
CA LYS A 301 -15.24 -38.22 13.14
C LYS A 301 -13.77 -38.43 12.79
N ALA A 302 -12.95 -38.73 13.79
CA ALA A 302 -11.54 -39.12 13.58
C ALA A 302 -11.38 -40.64 13.40
N VAL A 303 -12.32 -41.40 14.00
CA VAL A 303 -12.41 -42.86 13.87
C VAL A 303 -13.88 -43.26 13.75
N ASP A 304 -14.17 -44.33 13.00
CA ASP A 304 -15.52 -44.89 12.91
C ASP A 304 -15.46 -46.39 12.58
N THR A 305 -16.60 -47.07 12.72
CA THR A 305 -16.70 -48.52 12.46
C THR A 305 -17.90 -48.78 11.57
N VAL A 306 -17.72 -49.66 10.56
CA VAL A 306 -18.77 -50.06 9.65
C VAL A 306 -18.73 -51.59 9.45
N ALA A 307 -19.89 -52.24 9.33
CA ALA A 307 -19.93 -53.68 9.00
C ALA A 307 -19.69 -53.89 7.48
N VAL A 308 -19.23 -55.06 7.10
CA VAL A 308 -19.20 -55.47 5.69
C VAL A 308 -20.57 -55.31 5.06
N GLU A 309 -20.67 -54.68 3.88
CA GLU A 309 -21.89 -54.28 3.17
C GLU A 309 -22.69 -53.17 3.87
N GLY A 310 -22.24 -52.69 5.03
CA GLY A 310 -22.81 -51.53 5.73
C GLY A 310 -22.22 -50.22 5.20
N THR A 311 -22.88 -49.11 5.56
CA THR A 311 -22.45 -47.74 5.23
C THR A 311 -22.34 -46.87 6.42
N THR A 312 -21.39 -45.94 6.43
CA THR A 312 -21.34 -44.80 7.38
C THR A 312 -21.08 -43.52 6.61
N THR A 313 -21.51 -42.40 7.14
CA THR A 313 -21.32 -41.09 6.52
C THR A 313 -20.34 -40.27 7.34
N LEU A 314 -19.34 -39.70 6.66
CA LEU A 314 -18.43 -38.69 7.18
C LEU A 314 -18.83 -37.34 6.66
N THR A 315 -18.92 -36.36 7.53
CA THR A 315 -19.23 -34.98 7.18
C THR A 315 -17.99 -34.13 7.25
N ALA A 316 -17.64 -33.53 6.11
CA ALA A 316 -16.53 -32.57 6.03
C ALA A 316 -17.02 -31.15 6.27
N THR A 317 -16.41 -30.45 7.21
CA THR A 317 -16.59 -29.01 7.41
C THR A 317 -15.39 -28.27 6.85
N THR A 318 -15.64 -27.32 5.95
CA THR A 318 -14.60 -26.55 5.25
C THR A 318 -14.62 -25.09 5.68
N VAL A 319 -13.44 -24.46 5.71
CA VAL A 319 -13.28 -23.01 5.83
C VAL A 319 -12.51 -22.53 4.61
N PRO A 320 -13.07 -21.62 3.79
CA PRO A 320 -14.47 -21.16 3.80
C PRO A 320 -15.47 -22.28 3.52
N ALA A 321 -16.72 -22.09 3.95
CA ALA A 321 -17.76 -23.08 3.73
C ALA A 321 -18.09 -23.26 2.24
N GLY A 322 -18.39 -24.50 1.83
CA GLY A 322 -18.78 -24.82 0.44
C GLY A 322 -17.64 -25.10 -0.52
N GLU A 323 -16.41 -25.26 -0.02
CA GLU A 323 -15.29 -25.73 -0.83
C GLU A 323 -15.52 -27.16 -1.33
N THR A 324 -15.03 -27.45 -2.55
CA THR A 324 -15.12 -28.80 -3.13
C THR A 324 -14.18 -29.76 -2.44
N VAL A 325 -14.71 -30.86 -1.94
CA VAL A 325 -13.98 -31.92 -1.23
C VAL A 325 -13.80 -33.14 -2.13
N THR A 326 -12.57 -33.59 -2.29
CA THR A 326 -12.23 -34.86 -2.95
C THR A 326 -11.99 -35.94 -1.88
N TRP A 327 -12.61 -37.10 -2.03
CA TRP A 327 -12.54 -38.21 -1.10
C TRP A 327 -11.71 -39.36 -1.66
N ALA A 328 -10.89 -39.96 -0.84
CA ALA A 328 -10.09 -41.13 -1.19
C ALA A 328 -10.02 -42.11 -0.03
N SER A 329 -10.03 -43.40 -0.35
CA SER A 329 -9.72 -44.50 0.59
C SER A 329 -8.30 -44.99 0.36
N SER A 330 -7.56 -45.31 1.42
CA SER A 330 -6.22 -45.89 1.34
C SER A 330 -6.22 -47.31 0.80
N ASP A 331 -7.37 -48.04 0.92
CA ASP A 331 -7.55 -49.39 0.39
C ASP A 331 -9.04 -49.59 0.03
N THR A 332 -9.31 -49.65 -1.26
CA THR A 332 -10.67 -49.81 -1.81
C THR A 332 -11.19 -51.26 -1.70
N ASP A 333 -10.31 -52.23 -1.45
CA ASP A 333 -10.71 -53.64 -1.23
C ASP A 333 -11.26 -53.85 0.18
N VAL A 334 -10.95 -52.95 1.13
CA VAL A 334 -11.46 -52.96 2.50
C VAL A 334 -12.65 -52.04 2.64
N ALA A 335 -12.59 -50.79 2.15
CA ALA A 335 -13.74 -49.86 2.11
C ALA A 335 -13.61 -48.87 0.95
N THR A 336 -14.73 -48.54 0.32
CA THR A 336 -14.85 -47.48 -0.68
C THR A 336 -15.48 -46.23 -0.11
N VAL A 337 -15.23 -45.06 -0.70
CA VAL A 337 -15.85 -43.77 -0.31
C VAL A 337 -16.34 -43.02 -1.53
N ALA A 338 -17.53 -42.50 -1.47
CA ALA A 338 -18.11 -41.59 -2.47
C ALA A 338 -18.89 -40.48 -1.80
N ALA A 339 -18.52 -39.21 -2.04
CA ALA A 339 -19.16 -38.02 -1.48
C ALA A 339 -19.33 -38.09 0.06
N GLY A 340 -18.35 -38.65 0.78
CA GLY A 340 -18.37 -38.81 2.23
C GLY A 340 -19.09 -40.08 2.74
N VAL A 341 -19.78 -40.83 1.87
CA VAL A 341 -20.38 -42.09 2.24
C VAL A 341 -19.36 -43.22 2.10
N VAL A 342 -19.00 -43.85 3.19
CA VAL A 342 -18.05 -44.97 3.27
C VAL A 342 -18.83 -46.27 3.29
N THR A 343 -18.47 -47.23 2.41
CA THR A 343 -19.08 -48.54 2.34
C THR A 343 -18.03 -49.61 2.66
N GLY A 344 -18.30 -50.48 3.63
CA GLY A 344 -17.44 -51.59 4.00
C GLY A 344 -17.48 -52.71 2.95
N VAL A 345 -16.32 -53.16 2.45
CA VAL A 345 -16.17 -54.21 1.45
C VAL A 345 -15.67 -55.50 2.09
N ALA A 346 -14.59 -55.44 2.85
CA ALA A 346 -14.00 -56.57 3.57
C ALA A 346 -13.51 -56.15 4.94
N THR A 347 -13.35 -57.08 5.85
CA THR A 347 -12.86 -56.83 7.22
C THR A 347 -11.43 -56.27 7.18
N GLY A 348 -11.16 -55.18 7.88
CA GLY A 348 -9.85 -54.52 7.92
C GLY A 348 -9.95 -53.11 8.48
N THR A 349 -8.85 -52.39 8.38
CA THR A 349 -8.80 -50.96 8.76
C THR A 349 -8.21 -50.13 7.61
N VAL A 350 -8.88 -49.05 7.25
CA VAL A 350 -8.45 -48.14 6.20
C VAL A 350 -8.50 -46.68 6.69
N LEU A 351 -7.72 -45.82 6.04
CA LEU A 351 -7.77 -44.40 6.23
C LEU A 351 -8.58 -43.76 5.10
N VAL A 352 -9.68 -43.12 5.42
CA VAL A 352 -10.47 -42.31 4.48
C VAL A 352 -10.04 -40.86 4.61
N THR A 353 -9.59 -40.27 3.49
CA THR A 353 -9.05 -38.89 3.46
C THR A 353 -9.94 -38.00 2.63
N ALA A 354 -10.27 -36.84 3.20
CA ALA A 354 -10.94 -35.72 2.52
C ALA A 354 -9.91 -34.63 2.21
N THR A 355 -9.83 -34.22 0.94
CA THR A 355 -8.81 -33.26 0.47
C THR A 355 -9.48 -32.09 -0.23
N LEU A 356 -9.06 -30.86 0.10
CA LEU A 356 -9.42 -29.65 -0.63
C LEU A 356 -8.53 -29.47 -1.88
N ALA A 357 -9.00 -28.64 -2.82
CA ALA A 357 -8.22 -28.30 -4.01
C ALA A 357 -6.86 -27.63 -3.71
N GLY A 358 -6.70 -27.03 -2.52
CA GLY A 358 -5.46 -26.44 -2.03
C GLY A 358 -4.47 -27.45 -1.43
N GLY A 359 -4.88 -28.72 -1.25
CA GLY A 359 -4.05 -29.78 -0.65
C GLY A 359 -4.25 -29.99 0.84
N GLU A 360 -5.08 -29.18 1.51
CA GLU A 360 -5.44 -29.38 2.93
C GLU A 360 -6.24 -30.66 3.08
N GLN A 361 -5.94 -31.45 4.11
CA GLN A 361 -6.50 -32.78 4.32
C GLN A 361 -7.01 -33.01 5.74
N ALA A 362 -8.06 -33.80 5.85
CA ALA A 362 -8.51 -34.43 7.09
C ALA A 362 -8.78 -35.91 6.84
N ALA A 363 -8.51 -36.75 7.83
CA ALA A 363 -8.62 -38.19 7.67
C ALA A 363 -9.40 -38.82 8.84
N CYS A 364 -10.10 -39.92 8.54
CA CYS A 364 -10.82 -40.76 9.49
C CYS A 364 -10.36 -42.21 9.32
N ALA A 365 -10.00 -42.86 10.42
CA ALA A 365 -9.69 -44.28 10.43
C ALA A 365 -11.00 -45.10 10.53
N ILE A 366 -11.26 -45.92 9.52
CA ILE A 366 -12.43 -46.77 9.42
C ILE A 366 -12.05 -48.24 9.71
N THR A 367 -12.72 -48.83 10.69
CA THR A 367 -12.61 -50.29 10.95
C THR A 367 -13.82 -50.98 10.39
N VAL A 368 -13.59 -51.88 9.42
CA VAL A 368 -14.63 -52.73 8.85
C VAL A 368 -14.73 -54.02 9.63
N THR A 369 -15.88 -54.27 10.25
CA THR A 369 -16.17 -55.47 11.05
C THR A 369 -16.92 -56.53 10.22
N PRO A 370 -16.90 -57.83 10.64
CA PRO A 370 -17.73 -58.83 9.97
C PRO A 370 -19.19 -58.44 9.91
N LYS A 371 -19.89 -58.84 8.87
CA LYS A 371 -21.33 -58.69 8.76
C LYS A 371 -22.01 -59.43 9.93
N ASN A 372 -22.82 -58.70 10.71
CA ASN A 372 -23.63 -59.36 11.74
C ASN A 372 -24.64 -60.29 11.06
N ALA A 373 -24.63 -61.56 11.49
CA ALA A 373 -25.53 -62.58 10.98
C ALA A 373 -26.99 -62.32 11.31
#